data_c2f1574aa8d03ae97a89e6fd7f756082
#
_entry.id   c2f1574aa8d03ae97a89e6fd7f756082
#
_cell.length_a   1.000
_cell.length_b   1.000
_cell.length_c   1.000
_cell.angle_alpha   90.00
_cell.angle_beta   90.00
_cell.angle_gamma   90.00
#
_symmetry.space_group_name_H-M   'P 1'
#
loop_
_entity.id
_entity.type
_entity.pdbx_description
1 polymer ?
#
loop_
_entity_poly.entity_id
_entity_poly.type
_entity_poly.pdbx_seq_one_letter_code
_entity_poly.pdbx_strand_id
1 'polypeptide(L)'
;MGDEISSRTFTREQRVKYRHKVRRCLDVFAEMLAHHRFEESASLTGLEIELNLVNSDGLPAMKNAQVLEAIADPAFQTELAKYNIELNVPPAPMPGNAVFTLENNLRAALDHADERAGSGGSAIAMIGILPTLRPEHLTGDWMSVNPRYQALEEAVFAARREDIELNISGPEPLQMYTSTIAPESACTSVQLHLQVSPTDFAPAWNAAQLLVGPQLALGANSPYLFGHRLWAETRIELFLQATDTRSPELRNQGVRPPVFFGDNWITSIFDLFEENVSFFPALLPECTDEDPEAELAAGRTPRLQELRLHNGTIYRWNRPIYDVVDGKPHLRVENRVLPAGPTVADTIANAAFYYGAMEMLAAEDRPTWTRMSFAAAEENFTAGARDGVEATMYWPGYGSVPWDELVLRHLLPLAAEGLTRRKVSQDVIDHYLQIIEARCKLRRNGAAWQVATVEALEGRGMNRESALHKMLELYLERMHSNEPVHTWDLPA
;
A
#
# COMPACT_ATOMS: atom_id res chain seq x y z
N MET A 1 -11.14 0.39 -0.02
CA MET A 1 -11.81 1.13 -1.12
C MET A 1 -12.28 2.50 -0.66
N GLY A 2 -12.23 3.56 -1.50
CA GLY A 2 -12.71 4.90 -1.14
C GLY A 2 -14.25 5.02 -1.21
N ASP A 3 -14.79 6.11 -0.62
CA ASP A 3 -16.24 6.36 -0.61
C ASP A 3 -16.84 6.37 -2.03
N GLU A 4 -18.05 5.83 -2.21
CA GLU A 4 -18.78 5.81 -3.49
C GLU A 4 -19.20 7.23 -3.91
N ILE A 5 -19.30 7.45 -5.21
CA ILE A 5 -19.79 8.70 -5.80
C ILE A 5 -21.01 8.45 -6.71
N SER A 6 -21.91 9.43 -6.76
CA SER A 6 -23.14 9.34 -7.56
C SER A 6 -23.02 10.00 -8.94
N SER A 7 -22.05 10.90 -9.14
CA SER A 7 -21.89 11.71 -10.36
C SER A 7 -20.50 11.56 -10.98
N ARG A 8 -20.42 11.54 -12.32
CA ARG A 8 -19.16 11.50 -13.07
C ARG A 8 -18.61 12.89 -13.39
N THR A 9 -19.47 13.88 -13.54
CA THR A 9 -19.08 15.24 -13.91
C THR A 9 -19.57 16.25 -12.89
N PHE A 10 -18.78 17.28 -12.63
CA PHE A 10 -19.04 18.27 -11.61
C PHE A 10 -19.01 19.70 -12.16
N THR A 11 -20.02 20.50 -11.83
CA THR A 11 -20.11 21.91 -12.22
C THR A 11 -19.12 22.78 -11.42
N ARG A 12 -18.87 23.99 -11.89
CA ARG A 12 -18.05 24.97 -11.17
C ARG A 12 -18.65 25.31 -9.79
N GLU A 13 -19.96 25.39 -9.67
CA GLU A 13 -20.66 25.69 -8.41
C GLU A 13 -20.49 24.53 -7.41
N GLN A 14 -20.63 23.28 -7.86
CA GLN A 14 -20.38 22.11 -7.02
C GLN A 14 -18.94 22.09 -6.49
N ARG A 15 -17.95 22.40 -7.32
CA ARG A 15 -16.53 22.49 -6.90
C ARG A 15 -16.31 23.58 -5.84
N VAL A 16 -16.98 24.74 -5.96
CA VAL A 16 -16.89 25.83 -4.97
C VAL A 16 -17.56 25.40 -3.67
N LYS A 17 -18.79 24.84 -3.74
CA LYS A 17 -19.53 24.34 -2.57
C LYS A 17 -18.71 23.29 -1.83
N TYR A 18 -18.15 22.31 -2.55
CA TYR A 18 -17.32 21.26 -1.97
C TYR A 18 -16.11 21.82 -1.23
N ARG A 19 -15.37 22.76 -1.83
CA ARG A 19 -14.20 23.40 -1.19
C ARG A 19 -14.56 24.08 0.13
N HIS A 20 -15.71 24.76 0.18
CA HIS A 20 -16.18 25.36 1.44
C HIS A 20 -16.52 24.28 2.47
N LYS A 21 -17.17 23.22 2.04
CA LYS A 21 -17.59 22.15 2.95
C LYS A 21 -16.40 21.35 3.50
N VAL A 22 -15.40 21.05 2.68
CA VAL A 22 -14.16 20.40 3.14
C VAL A 22 -13.47 21.21 4.24
N ARG A 23 -13.42 22.56 4.08
CA ARG A 23 -12.84 23.43 5.11
C ARG A 23 -13.63 23.40 6.41
N ARG A 24 -14.97 23.44 6.34
CA ARG A 24 -15.83 23.27 7.54
C ARG A 24 -15.61 21.92 8.20
N CYS A 25 -15.48 20.84 7.41
CA CYS A 25 -15.14 19.53 7.93
C CYS A 25 -13.77 19.54 8.65
N LEU A 26 -12.78 20.23 8.09
CA LEU A 26 -11.46 20.36 8.71
C LEU A 26 -11.53 21.14 10.04
N ASP A 27 -12.31 22.23 10.10
CA ASP A 27 -12.50 23.02 11.33
C ASP A 27 -13.18 22.18 12.42
N VAL A 28 -14.22 21.41 12.06
CA VAL A 28 -14.90 20.47 12.98
C VAL A 28 -13.97 19.35 13.42
N PHE A 29 -13.11 18.84 12.54
CA PHE A 29 -12.11 17.85 12.89
C PHE A 29 -11.11 18.39 13.93
N ALA A 30 -10.65 19.62 13.77
CA ALA A 30 -9.81 20.31 14.76
C ALA A 30 -10.50 20.42 16.13
N GLU A 31 -11.77 20.79 16.15
CA GLU A 31 -12.56 20.87 17.39
C GLU A 31 -12.72 19.48 18.05
N MET A 32 -12.94 18.43 17.25
CA MET A 32 -12.99 17.06 17.76
C MET A 32 -11.67 16.63 18.38
N LEU A 33 -10.54 16.90 17.73
CA LEU A 33 -9.19 16.61 18.25
C LEU A 33 -8.93 17.33 19.59
N ALA A 34 -9.32 18.60 19.69
CA ALA A 34 -9.13 19.39 20.92
C ALA A 34 -9.96 18.87 22.10
N HIS A 35 -11.10 18.24 21.87
CA HIS A 35 -11.99 17.75 22.91
C HIS A 35 -11.91 16.23 23.17
N HIS A 36 -10.92 15.54 22.63
CA HIS A 36 -10.67 14.10 22.83
C HIS A 36 -11.91 13.20 22.61
N ARG A 37 -12.60 13.37 21.49
CA ARG A 37 -13.84 12.62 21.18
C ARG A 37 -13.60 11.35 20.35
N PHE A 38 -12.47 10.69 20.50
CA PHE A 38 -12.10 9.51 19.72
C PHE A 38 -12.14 8.23 20.57
N GLU A 39 -12.34 7.08 19.88
CA GLU A 39 -12.21 5.77 20.50
C GLU A 39 -10.72 5.48 20.74
N GLU A 40 -10.33 5.39 22.00
CA GLU A 40 -8.93 5.21 22.44
C GLU A 40 -8.69 3.82 23.06
N SER A 41 -9.76 3.06 23.32
CA SER A 41 -9.68 1.84 24.14
C SER A 41 -9.15 0.62 23.37
N ALA A 42 -9.20 0.63 22.04
CA ALA A 42 -8.82 -0.52 21.21
C ALA A 42 -7.71 -0.15 20.25
N SER A 43 -6.53 -0.75 20.42
CA SER A 43 -5.46 -0.71 19.41
C SER A 43 -5.65 -1.88 18.45
N LEU A 44 -6.58 -1.74 17.49
CA LEU A 44 -6.86 -2.76 16.50
C LEU A 44 -5.89 -2.64 15.32
N THR A 45 -5.59 -3.79 14.72
CA THR A 45 -4.88 -3.90 13.45
C THR A 45 -5.82 -4.44 12.39
N GLY A 46 -5.72 -3.92 11.18
CA GLY A 46 -6.44 -4.37 9.99
C GLY A 46 -5.48 -4.62 8.84
N LEU A 47 -5.97 -5.30 7.82
CA LEU A 47 -5.18 -5.64 6.66
C LEU A 47 -6.07 -5.67 5.42
N GLU A 48 -5.57 -5.09 4.32
CA GLU A 48 -6.15 -5.20 2.98
C GLU A 48 -5.10 -5.84 2.08
N ILE A 49 -5.52 -6.75 1.18
CA ILE A 49 -4.62 -7.34 0.17
C ILE A 49 -5.26 -7.22 -1.21
N GLU A 50 -4.52 -6.60 -2.11
CA GLU A 50 -4.85 -6.55 -3.51
C GLU A 50 -4.25 -7.76 -4.23
N LEU A 51 -5.02 -8.36 -5.15
CA LEU A 51 -4.72 -9.63 -5.79
C LEU A 51 -4.89 -9.50 -7.30
N ASN A 52 -3.99 -10.18 -8.04
CA ASN A 52 -4.13 -10.31 -9.49
C ASN A 52 -4.88 -11.60 -9.84
N LEU A 53 -5.74 -11.55 -10.85
CA LEU A 53 -6.35 -12.70 -11.48
C LEU A 53 -5.59 -13.06 -12.75
N VAL A 54 -5.19 -14.32 -12.87
CA VAL A 54 -4.47 -14.84 -14.04
C VAL A 54 -5.23 -16.01 -14.67
N ASN A 55 -5.14 -16.14 -16.00
CA ASN A 55 -5.67 -17.28 -16.74
C ASN A 55 -4.66 -18.46 -16.77
N SER A 56 -5.01 -19.55 -17.44
CA SER A 56 -4.15 -20.74 -17.58
C SER A 56 -2.79 -20.48 -18.22
N ASP A 57 -2.66 -19.38 -18.98
CA ASP A 57 -1.42 -18.98 -19.65
C ASP A 57 -0.59 -18.02 -18.79
N GLY A 58 -1.03 -17.74 -17.55
CA GLY A 58 -0.39 -16.78 -16.66
C GLY A 58 -0.58 -15.31 -17.08
N LEU A 59 -1.51 -15.01 -17.99
CA LEU A 59 -1.85 -13.66 -18.44
C LEU A 59 -2.99 -13.09 -17.59
N PRO A 60 -3.16 -11.74 -17.49
CA PRO A 60 -4.24 -11.15 -16.71
C PRO A 60 -5.61 -11.61 -17.17
N ALA A 61 -6.44 -12.07 -16.24
CA ALA A 61 -7.80 -12.55 -16.49
C ALA A 61 -8.83 -11.44 -16.19
N MET A 62 -9.37 -10.80 -17.22
CA MET A 62 -10.32 -9.68 -17.10
C MET A 62 -11.72 -10.14 -16.63
N LYS A 63 -11.82 -10.79 -15.44
CA LYS A 63 -13.01 -11.50 -14.96
C LYS A 63 -13.39 -11.21 -13.50
N ASN A 64 -12.93 -10.12 -12.89
CA ASN A 64 -13.15 -9.89 -11.47
C ASN A 64 -14.62 -9.96 -11.03
N ALA A 65 -15.55 -9.40 -11.81
CA ALA A 65 -17.00 -9.47 -11.48
C ALA A 65 -17.50 -10.92 -11.40
N GLN A 66 -17.09 -11.78 -12.33
CA GLN A 66 -17.48 -13.20 -12.35
C GLN A 66 -16.83 -13.98 -11.19
N VAL A 67 -15.56 -13.67 -10.90
CA VAL A 67 -14.81 -14.30 -9.79
C VAL A 67 -15.42 -13.89 -8.46
N LEU A 68 -15.74 -12.60 -8.26
CA LEU A 68 -16.37 -12.11 -7.03
C LEU A 68 -17.77 -12.72 -6.81
N GLU A 69 -18.55 -12.88 -7.88
CA GLU A 69 -19.85 -13.58 -7.82
C GLU A 69 -19.68 -15.05 -7.39
N ALA A 70 -18.62 -15.72 -7.89
CA ALA A 70 -18.31 -17.10 -7.52
C ALA A 70 -17.79 -17.25 -6.10
N ILE A 71 -16.94 -16.31 -5.61
CA ILE A 71 -16.45 -16.26 -4.23
C ILE A 71 -17.60 -16.06 -3.24
N ALA A 72 -18.55 -15.19 -3.58
CA ALA A 72 -19.76 -14.88 -2.79
C ALA A 72 -19.46 -14.45 -1.34
N ASP A 73 -18.33 -13.78 -1.09
CA ASP A 73 -17.91 -13.24 0.19
C ASP A 73 -17.75 -11.71 0.09
N PRO A 74 -18.49 -10.90 0.88
CA PRO A 74 -18.43 -9.44 0.83
C PRO A 74 -17.09 -8.84 1.27
N ALA A 75 -16.21 -9.63 1.89
CA ALA A 75 -14.84 -9.22 2.18
C ALA A 75 -14.00 -9.01 0.92
N PHE A 76 -14.37 -9.67 -0.19
CA PHE A 76 -13.74 -9.49 -1.49
C PHE A 76 -14.48 -8.43 -2.31
N GLN A 77 -13.73 -7.50 -2.90
CA GLN A 77 -14.27 -6.37 -3.65
C GLN A 77 -13.53 -6.16 -4.98
N THR A 78 -14.14 -5.36 -5.87
CA THR A 78 -13.50 -4.97 -7.12
C THR A 78 -12.38 -3.97 -6.87
N GLU A 79 -11.31 -4.10 -7.65
CA GLU A 79 -10.26 -3.10 -7.81
C GLU A 79 -10.34 -2.41 -9.18
N LEU A 80 -9.40 -1.47 -9.43
CA LEU A 80 -9.41 -0.59 -10.61
C LEU A 80 -9.50 -1.37 -11.93
N ALA A 81 -8.69 -2.42 -12.11
CA ALA A 81 -8.75 -3.24 -13.32
C ALA A 81 -9.57 -4.50 -13.13
N LYS A 82 -10.14 -5.00 -14.24
CA LYS A 82 -10.94 -6.25 -14.28
C LYS A 82 -10.14 -7.51 -13.96
N TYR A 83 -8.83 -7.42 -13.87
CA TYR A 83 -7.95 -8.52 -13.43
C TYR A 83 -7.47 -8.35 -11.97
N ASN A 84 -8.02 -7.39 -11.23
CA ASN A 84 -7.72 -7.18 -9.83
C ASN A 84 -8.96 -7.36 -8.95
N ILE A 85 -8.73 -7.90 -7.76
CA ILE A 85 -9.68 -7.94 -6.65
C ILE A 85 -8.95 -7.57 -5.36
N GLU A 86 -9.69 -7.12 -4.35
CA GLU A 86 -9.15 -6.79 -3.03
C GLU A 86 -9.85 -7.62 -1.96
N LEU A 87 -9.10 -8.13 -0.99
CA LEU A 87 -9.61 -8.74 0.23
C LEU A 87 -9.43 -7.78 1.41
N ASN A 88 -10.53 -7.42 2.05
CA ASN A 88 -10.57 -6.60 3.26
C ASN A 88 -10.69 -7.51 4.49
N VAL A 89 -9.64 -7.60 5.30
CA VAL A 89 -9.62 -8.41 6.52
C VAL A 89 -10.17 -7.58 7.69
N PRO A 90 -11.19 -8.08 8.41
CA PRO A 90 -11.76 -7.37 9.56
C PRO A 90 -10.69 -7.04 10.62
N PRO A 91 -10.75 -5.84 11.24
CA PRO A 91 -9.79 -5.44 12.26
C PRO A 91 -9.88 -6.35 13.49
N ALA A 92 -8.72 -6.69 14.06
CA ALA A 92 -8.61 -7.56 15.22
C ALA A 92 -7.48 -7.09 16.16
N PRO A 93 -7.56 -7.42 17.46
CA PRO A 93 -6.46 -7.19 18.38
C PRO A 93 -5.31 -8.18 18.16
N MET A 94 -4.08 -7.79 18.48
CA MET A 94 -2.86 -8.63 18.30
C MET A 94 -2.51 -9.56 19.47
N PRO A 95 -2.93 -9.36 20.74
CA PRO A 95 -2.40 -10.11 21.87
C PRO A 95 -2.54 -11.64 21.77
N GLY A 96 -1.63 -12.34 22.46
CA GLY A 96 -1.61 -13.81 22.49
C GLY A 96 -1.26 -14.40 21.13
N ASN A 97 -2.05 -15.36 20.67
CA ASN A 97 -1.88 -16.05 19.39
C ASN A 97 -2.76 -15.49 18.26
N ALA A 98 -3.30 -14.26 18.42
CA ALA A 98 -4.21 -13.68 17.44
C ALA A 98 -3.58 -13.57 16.02
N VAL A 99 -2.27 -13.36 15.94
CA VAL A 99 -1.56 -13.28 14.65
C VAL A 99 -1.54 -14.63 13.91
N PHE A 100 -1.39 -15.76 14.62
CA PHE A 100 -1.56 -17.09 13.99
C PHE A 100 -3.00 -17.32 13.53
N THR A 101 -3.98 -16.84 14.30
CA THR A 101 -5.39 -16.92 13.88
C THR A 101 -5.62 -16.09 12.62
N LEU A 102 -5.03 -14.90 12.54
CA LEU A 102 -5.09 -14.04 11.36
C LEU A 102 -4.49 -14.74 10.13
N GLU A 103 -3.30 -15.34 10.24
CA GLU A 103 -2.69 -16.10 9.14
C GLU A 103 -3.60 -17.24 8.66
N ASN A 104 -4.11 -18.05 9.58
CA ASN A 104 -4.97 -19.19 9.23
C ASN A 104 -6.26 -18.74 8.54
N ASN A 105 -6.89 -17.67 9.04
CA ASN A 105 -8.11 -17.12 8.43
C ASN A 105 -7.84 -16.55 7.05
N LEU A 106 -6.72 -15.84 6.90
CA LEU A 106 -6.32 -15.25 5.62
C LEU A 106 -6.02 -16.35 4.59
N ARG A 107 -5.29 -17.40 4.97
CA ARG A 107 -5.04 -18.56 4.11
C ARG A 107 -6.34 -19.21 3.68
N ALA A 108 -7.23 -19.50 4.62
CA ALA A 108 -8.51 -20.13 4.31
C ALA A 108 -9.37 -19.28 3.36
N ALA A 109 -9.37 -17.95 3.53
CA ALA A 109 -10.09 -17.03 2.64
C ALA A 109 -9.48 -17.01 1.23
N LEU A 110 -8.15 -16.98 1.12
CA LEU A 110 -7.45 -16.98 -0.16
C LEU A 110 -7.55 -18.33 -0.88
N ASP A 111 -7.42 -19.45 -0.16
CA ASP A 111 -7.60 -20.81 -0.72
C ASP A 111 -9.03 -20.97 -1.25
N HIS A 112 -10.05 -20.52 -0.51
CA HIS A 112 -11.44 -20.53 -0.97
C HIS A 112 -11.62 -19.66 -2.23
N ALA A 113 -11.07 -18.46 -2.23
CA ALA A 113 -11.17 -17.55 -3.37
C ALA A 113 -10.46 -18.11 -4.62
N ASP A 114 -9.30 -18.75 -4.46
CA ASP A 114 -8.57 -19.37 -5.56
C ASP A 114 -9.31 -20.59 -6.13
N GLU A 115 -9.90 -21.45 -5.28
CA GLU A 115 -10.76 -22.55 -5.71
C GLU A 115 -11.95 -22.05 -6.55
N ARG A 116 -12.59 -20.94 -6.12
CA ARG A 116 -13.70 -20.34 -6.84
C ARG A 116 -13.27 -19.70 -8.16
N ALA A 117 -12.14 -19.01 -8.17
CA ALA A 117 -11.54 -18.46 -9.38
C ALA A 117 -11.19 -19.59 -10.38
N GLY A 118 -10.64 -20.71 -9.87
CA GLY A 118 -10.29 -21.90 -10.64
C GLY A 118 -11.47 -22.53 -11.37
N SER A 119 -12.66 -22.51 -10.78
CA SER A 119 -13.90 -22.97 -11.44
C SER A 119 -14.26 -22.14 -12.69
N GLY A 120 -13.83 -20.87 -12.75
CA GLY A 120 -13.97 -19.96 -13.88
C GLY A 120 -12.75 -19.92 -14.82
N GLY A 121 -11.74 -20.79 -14.62
CA GLY A 121 -10.49 -20.83 -15.39
C GLY A 121 -9.57 -19.67 -15.11
N SER A 122 -9.54 -19.20 -13.86
CA SER A 122 -8.62 -18.18 -13.35
C SER A 122 -7.93 -18.67 -12.08
N ALA A 123 -6.77 -18.11 -11.75
CA ALA A 123 -6.07 -18.32 -10.48
C ALA A 123 -5.75 -16.96 -9.85
N ILE A 124 -5.53 -16.95 -8.54
CA ILE A 124 -5.14 -15.75 -7.79
C ILE A 124 -3.61 -15.69 -7.69
N ALA A 125 -3.04 -14.51 -7.94
CA ALA A 125 -1.62 -14.24 -7.75
C ALA A 125 -1.41 -13.07 -6.77
N MET A 126 -0.71 -13.33 -5.64
CA MET A 126 -0.21 -12.31 -4.72
C MET A 126 1.18 -11.87 -5.15
N ILE A 127 1.29 -10.86 -5.99
CA ILE A 127 2.55 -10.36 -6.53
C ILE A 127 2.40 -8.86 -6.81
N GLY A 128 3.40 -8.06 -6.49
CA GLY A 128 3.29 -6.60 -6.55
C GLY A 128 3.02 -6.02 -7.95
N ILE A 129 3.62 -6.61 -8.99
CA ILE A 129 3.27 -6.39 -10.41
C ILE A 129 3.28 -7.76 -11.09
N LEU A 130 2.24 -8.03 -11.88
CA LEU A 130 2.17 -9.26 -12.65
C LEU A 130 3.25 -9.25 -13.76
N PRO A 131 4.27 -10.15 -13.71
CA PRO A 131 5.44 -10.07 -14.59
C PRO A 131 5.12 -10.36 -16.07
N THR A 132 3.99 -11.00 -16.34
CA THR A 132 3.47 -11.29 -17.68
C THR A 132 2.56 -10.18 -18.23
N LEU A 133 2.32 -9.11 -17.46
CA LEU A 133 1.56 -7.96 -17.91
C LEU A 133 2.24 -7.26 -19.08
N ARG A 134 1.45 -6.85 -20.08
CA ARG A 134 1.90 -6.11 -21.26
C ARG A 134 1.04 -4.88 -21.49
N PRO A 135 1.55 -3.87 -22.23
CA PRO A 135 0.78 -2.65 -22.50
C PRO A 135 -0.59 -2.91 -23.16
N GLU A 136 -0.69 -3.91 -24.03
CA GLU A 136 -1.94 -4.26 -24.71
C GLU A 136 -3.03 -4.74 -23.76
N HIS A 137 -2.69 -5.31 -22.59
CA HIS A 137 -3.66 -5.72 -21.57
C HIS A 137 -4.32 -4.52 -20.86
N LEU A 138 -3.69 -3.36 -20.94
CA LEU A 138 -4.15 -2.10 -20.32
C LEU A 138 -4.87 -1.19 -21.32
N THR A 139 -5.39 -1.75 -22.41
CA THR A 139 -6.13 -1.03 -23.44
C THR A 139 -7.56 -1.59 -23.57
N GLY A 140 -8.46 -0.79 -24.13
CA GLY A 140 -9.85 -1.22 -24.36
C GLY A 140 -10.67 -1.34 -23.07
N ASP A 141 -11.28 -2.50 -22.84
CA ASP A 141 -12.21 -2.74 -21.72
C ASP A 141 -11.53 -3.31 -20.47
N TRP A 142 -10.47 -2.64 -20.00
CA TRP A 142 -9.67 -3.08 -18.86
C TRP A 142 -10.23 -2.67 -17.50
N MET A 143 -10.96 -1.52 -17.42
CA MET A 143 -11.41 -0.90 -16.17
C MET A 143 -12.64 -1.63 -15.59
N SER A 144 -12.64 -1.81 -14.27
CA SER A 144 -13.81 -2.33 -13.54
C SER A 144 -15.02 -1.41 -13.65
N VAL A 145 -16.20 -2.00 -13.61
CA VAL A 145 -17.47 -1.25 -13.72
C VAL A 145 -17.76 -0.55 -12.39
N ASN A 146 -17.17 0.65 -12.22
CA ASN A 146 -17.40 1.51 -11.07
C ASN A 146 -17.40 2.97 -11.52
N PRO A 147 -18.47 3.77 -11.24
CA PRO A 147 -18.52 5.20 -11.59
C PRO A 147 -17.35 6.02 -11.07
N ARG A 148 -16.82 5.67 -9.90
CA ARG A 148 -15.67 6.34 -9.26
C ARG A 148 -14.41 6.27 -10.12
N TYR A 149 -14.10 5.11 -10.69
CA TYR A 149 -12.88 4.93 -11.49
C TYR A 149 -12.90 5.74 -12.77
N GLN A 150 -14.05 5.78 -13.44
CA GLN A 150 -14.25 6.61 -14.64
C GLN A 150 -14.13 8.10 -14.32
N ALA A 151 -14.76 8.54 -13.22
CA ALA A 151 -14.68 9.94 -12.80
C ALA A 151 -13.25 10.33 -12.40
N LEU A 152 -12.49 9.41 -11.78
CA LEU A 152 -11.09 9.64 -11.42
C LEU A 152 -10.23 9.78 -12.68
N GLU A 153 -10.35 8.89 -13.66
CA GLU A 153 -9.62 8.97 -14.93
C GLU A 153 -9.92 10.29 -15.66
N GLU A 154 -11.21 10.63 -15.81
CA GLU A 154 -11.62 11.91 -16.41
C GLU A 154 -11.03 13.11 -15.65
N ALA A 155 -11.00 13.09 -14.31
CA ALA A 155 -10.46 14.16 -13.50
C ALA A 155 -8.93 14.29 -13.65
N VAL A 156 -8.20 13.19 -13.71
CA VAL A 156 -6.74 13.16 -13.92
C VAL A 156 -6.40 13.80 -15.27
N PHE A 157 -7.03 13.33 -16.37
CA PHE A 157 -6.73 13.86 -17.70
C PHE A 157 -7.25 15.29 -17.91
N ALA A 158 -8.37 15.67 -17.29
CA ALA A 158 -8.83 17.07 -17.30
C ALA A 158 -7.85 18.03 -16.60
N ALA A 159 -7.17 17.56 -15.55
CA ALA A 159 -6.17 18.33 -14.83
C ALA A 159 -4.85 18.41 -15.61
N ARG A 160 -4.40 17.27 -16.15
CA ARG A 160 -3.12 17.09 -16.84
C ARG A 160 -3.12 17.69 -18.25
N ARG A 161 -4.17 17.45 -19.03
CA ARG A 161 -4.37 17.87 -20.44
C ARG A 161 -3.44 17.24 -21.47
N GLU A 162 -2.73 16.17 -21.11
CA GLU A 162 -1.80 15.44 -21.97
C GLU A 162 -1.69 13.99 -21.51
N ASP A 163 -1.10 13.13 -22.34
CA ASP A 163 -0.81 11.75 -22.00
C ASP A 163 0.16 11.64 -20.81
N ILE A 164 0.06 10.55 -20.08
CA ILE A 164 0.98 10.23 -19.00
C ILE A 164 2.26 9.66 -19.63
N GLU A 165 3.40 10.28 -19.33
CA GLU A 165 4.70 9.72 -19.62
C GLU A 165 5.15 8.82 -18.47
N LEU A 166 5.41 7.55 -18.78
CA LEU A 166 6.11 6.62 -17.91
C LEU A 166 7.57 6.61 -18.32
N ASN A 167 8.47 7.03 -17.45
CA ASN A 167 9.91 7.05 -17.67
C ASN A 167 10.61 6.53 -16.42
N ILE A 168 10.75 5.20 -16.37
CA ILE A 168 11.29 4.50 -15.19
C ILE A 168 12.72 4.06 -15.52
N SER A 169 13.67 4.58 -14.76
CA SER A 169 15.08 4.14 -14.84
C SER A 169 15.21 2.74 -14.22
N GLY A 170 16.27 2.03 -14.59
CA GLY A 170 16.54 0.70 -14.06
C GLY A 170 17.61 0.00 -14.90
N PRO A 171 17.91 -1.29 -14.61
CA PRO A 171 18.80 -2.09 -15.46
C PRO A 171 18.37 -2.12 -16.94
N GLU A 172 17.06 -2.11 -17.21
CA GLU A 172 16.45 -2.06 -18.54
C GLU A 172 15.40 -0.94 -18.53
N PRO A 173 15.80 0.33 -18.84
CA PRO A 173 14.89 1.47 -18.68
C PRO A 173 13.63 1.34 -19.55
N LEU A 174 12.50 1.81 -19.02
CA LEU A 174 11.22 1.85 -19.71
C LEU A 174 10.82 3.31 -19.98
N GLN A 175 10.50 3.62 -21.23
CA GLN A 175 9.88 4.89 -21.61
C GLN A 175 8.67 4.65 -22.52
N MET A 176 7.52 5.12 -22.12
CA MET A 176 6.29 5.02 -22.91
C MET A 176 5.29 6.11 -22.53
N TYR A 177 4.28 6.30 -23.39
CA TYR A 177 3.14 7.20 -23.13
C TYR A 177 1.85 6.40 -23.05
N THR A 178 0.92 6.85 -22.21
CA THR A 178 -0.40 6.25 -22.06
C THR A 178 -1.48 7.33 -21.92
N SER A 179 -2.61 7.13 -22.59
CA SER A 179 -3.81 7.97 -22.52
C SER A 179 -4.82 7.51 -21.49
N THR A 180 -4.42 6.64 -20.56
CA THR A 180 -5.28 6.09 -19.51
C THR A 180 -4.52 5.97 -18.20
N ILE A 181 -5.24 5.89 -17.05
CA ILE A 181 -4.64 5.59 -15.75
C ILE A 181 -4.38 4.08 -15.55
N ALA A 182 -4.60 3.26 -16.56
CA ALA A 182 -4.47 1.81 -16.49
C ALA A 182 -3.16 1.29 -15.86
N PRO A 183 -1.99 1.92 -16.08
CA PRO A 183 -0.76 1.48 -15.42
C PRO A 183 -0.79 1.51 -13.89
N GLU A 184 -1.64 2.37 -13.27
CA GLU A 184 -1.87 2.36 -11.82
C GLU A 184 -2.35 0.98 -11.35
N SER A 185 -3.26 0.34 -12.10
CA SER A 185 -3.84 -0.96 -11.77
C SER A 185 -2.84 -2.12 -11.76
N ALA A 186 -1.64 -1.93 -12.34
CA ALA A 186 -0.58 -2.92 -12.24
C ALA A 186 0.00 -3.05 -10.82
N CYS A 187 -0.19 -2.01 -9.99
CA CYS A 187 0.35 -1.93 -8.64
C CYS A 187 -0.60 -2.61 -7.64
N THR A 188 -0.25 -3.81 -7.17
CA THR A 188 -0.99 -4.50 -6.10
C THR A 188 -0.21 -4.48 -4.79
N SER A 189 -0.90 -4.17 -3.70
CA SER A 189 -0.31 -3.89 -2.39
C SER A 189 -0.90 -4.74 -1.26
N VAL A 190 -0.21 -4.68 -0.12
CA VAL A 190 -0.76 -4.99 1.19
C VAL A 190 -0.84 -3.68 1.97
N GLN A 191 -1.99 -3.40 2.55
CA GLN A 191 -2.23 -2.23 3.36
C GLN A 191 -2.38 -2.65 4.82
N LEU A 192 -1.52 -2.13 5.69
CA LEU A 192 -1.51 -2.44 7.11
C LEU A 192 -2.10 -1.28 7.90
N HIS A 193 -3.18 -1.52 8.62
CA HIS A 193 -3.85 -0.52 9.43
C HIS A 193 -3.52 -0.67 10.90
N LEU A 194 -3.24 0.44 11.57
CA LEU A 194 -3.14 0.51 13.01
C LEU A 194 -4.02 1.62 13.55
N GLN A 195 -4.97 1.26 14.42
CA GLN A 195 -5.74 2.23 15.19
C GLN A 195 -4.88 2.85 16.28
N VAL A 196 -4.88 4.17 16.36
CA VAL A 196 -4.09 4.95 17.32
C VAL A 196 -4.92 6.07 17.93
N SER A 197 -4.57 6.49 19.16
CA SER A 197 -5.18 7.66 19.78
C SER A 197 -4.76 8.96 19.10
N PRO A 198 -5.49 10.08 19.27
CA PRO A 198 -5.05 11.38 18.74
C PRO A 198 -3.66 11.81 19.24
N THR A 199 -3.33 11.50 20.51
CA THR A 199 -2.03 11.86 21.10
C THR A 199 -0.87 11.01 20.56
N ASP A 200 -1.14 9.75 20.22
CA ASP A 200 -0.13 8.81 19.73
C ASP A 200 0.00 8.83 18.20
N PHE A 201 -0.88 9.57 17.49
CA PHE A 201 -0.91 9.53 16.04
C PHE A 201 0.40 10.04 15.42
N ALA A 202 0.90 11.20 15.84
CA ALA A 202 2.13 11.77 15.28
C ALA A 202 3.36 10.90 15.58
N PRO A 203 3.60 10.40 16.81
CA PRO A 203 4.66 9.42 17.06
C PRO A 203 4.55 8.17 16.19
N ALA A 204 3.36 7.58 16.06
CA ALA A 204 3.14 6.38 15.26
C ALA A 204 3.38 6.63 13.76
N TRP A 205 2.87 7.74 13.21
CA TRP A 205 3.07 8.09 11.81
C TRP A 205 4.54 8.40 11.49
N ASN A 206 5.23 9.16 12.35
CA ASN A 206 6.66 9.46 12.18
C ASN A 206 7.50 8.18 12.26
N ALA A 207 7.18 7.26 13.16
CA ALA A 207 7.82 5.94 13.24
C ALA A 207 7.54 5.10 11.97
N ALA A 208 6.31 5.13 11.46
CA ALA A 208 5.96 4.47 10.21
C ALA A 208 6.77 5.01 9.02
N GLN A 209 6.97 6.34 8.93
CA GLN A 209 7.80 6.97 7.90
C GLN A 209 9.28 6.55 7.96
N LEU A 210 9.83 6.35 9.15
CA LEU A 210 11.19 5.82 9.33
C LEU A 210 11.33 4.40 8.78
N LEU A 211 10.28 3.58 8.89
CA LEU A 211 10.30 2.16 8.54
C LEU A 211 10.07 1.87 7.06
N VAL A 212 9.58 2.81 6.25
CA VAL A 212 9.20 2.54 4.86
C VAL A 212 10.36 2.05 4.00
N GLY A 213 11.56 2.60 4.14
CA GLY A 213 12.74 2.13 3.43
C GLY A 213 13.13 0.69 3.81
N PRO A 214 13.35 0.40 5.10
CA PRO A 214 13.57 -0.97 5.57
C PRO A 214 12.47 -1.96 5.16
N GLN A 215 11.18 -1.58 5.21
CA GLN A 215 10.08 -2.43 4.75
C GLN A 215 10.20 -2.78 3.25
N LEU A 216 10.54 -1.82 2.41
CA LEU A 216 10.70 -2.05 0.97
C LEU A 216 11.90 -2.91 0.64
N ALA A 217 13.05 -2.67 1.27
CA ALA A 217 14.22 -3.52 1.09
C ALA A 217 13.94 -4.97 1.49
N LEU A 218 13.19 -5.16 2.59
CA LEU A 218 12.82 -6.46 3.12
C LEU A 218 11.75 -7.17 2.27
N GLY A 219 10.75 -6.43 1.76
CA GLY A 219 9.52 -6.96 1.20
C GLY A 219 9.33 -6.78 -0.31
N ALA A 220 10.27 -6.15 -1.05
CA ALA A 220 10.13 -5.89 -2.48
C ALA A 220 9.73 -7.15 -3.28
N ASN A 221 8.76 -6.99 -4.21
CA ASN A 221 8.15 -8.09 -4.95
C ASN A 221 7.61 -7.69 -6.35
N SER A 222 8.20 -6.66 -6.98
CA SER A 222 7.75 -6.17 -8.29
C SER A 222 8.91 -5.72 -9.20
N PRO A 223 9.87 -6.61 -9.54
CA PRO A 223 11.05 -6.20 -10.30
C PRO A 223 10.83 -6.07 -11.80
N TYR A 224 9.69 -6.55 -12.32
CA TYR A 224 9.38 -6.54 -13.76
C TYR A 224 8.10 -5.77 -14.07
N LEU A 225 8.17 -4.96 -15.15
CA LEU A 225 7.01 -4.30 -15.75
C LEU A 225 7.14 -4.35 -17.27
N PHE A 226 6.13 -4.85 -17.97
CA PHE A 226 6.09 -4.97 -19.44
C PHE A 226 7.31 -5.68 -20.04
N GLY A 227 7.87 -6.66 -19.33
CA GLY A 227 9.05 -7.42 -19.74
C GLY A 227 10.38 -6.77 -19.37
N HIS A 228 10.41 -5.52 -18.90
CA HIS A 228 11.61 -4.81 -18.46
C HIS A 228 11.93 -5.10 -17.01
N ARG A 229 13.20 -5.36 -16.72
CA ARG A 229 13.72 -5.37 -15.35
C ARG A 229 14.01 -3.94 -14.91
N LEU A 230 13.33 -3.49 -13.84
CA LEU A 230 13.40 -2.11 -13.35
C LEU A 230 13.89 -2.05 -11.90
N TRP A 231 13.16 -1.39 -11.01
CA TRP A 231 13.48 -1.33 -9.58
C TRP A 231 13.12 -2.64 -8.89
N ALA A 232 13.71 -2.94 -7.74
CA ALA A 232 13.27 -4.09 -6.93
C ALA A 232 11.78 -4.01 -6.57
N GLU A 233 11.31 -2.79 -6.29
CA GLU A 233 9.90 -2.46 -6.09
C GLU A 233 9.46 -1.38 -7.10
N THR A 234 9.30 -1.78 -8.35
CA THR A 234 8.91 -0.89 -9.48
C THR A 234 7.56 -0.22 -9.23
N ARG A 235 6.69 -0.84 -8.44
CA ARG A 235 5.38 -0.33 -8.07
C ARG A 235 5.44 1.08 -7.48
N ILE A 236 6.50 1.42 -6.75
CA ILE A 236 6.68 2.74 -6.14
C ILE A 236 6.79 3.81 -7.22
N GLU A 237 7.70 3.65 -8.17
CA GLU A 237 7.94 4.63 -9.24
C GLU A 237 6.80 4.64 -10.26
N LEU A 238 6.24 3.48 -10.58
CA LEU A 238 5.08 3.37 -11.46
C LEU A 238 3.87 4.13 -10.90
N PHE A 239 3.56 3.96 -9.63
CA PHE A 239 2.41 4.62 -8.98
C PHE A 239 2.58 6.14 -8.92
N LEU A 240 3.80 6.63 -8.63
CA LEU A 240 4.13 8.06 -8.67
C LEU A 240 3.85 8.68 -10.04
N GLN A 241 4.18 7.98 -11.12
CA GLN A 241 4.05 8.51 -12.49
C GLN A 241 2.64 8.30 -13.06
N ALA A 242 2.03 7.13 -12.84
CA ALA A 242 0.72 6.77 -13.41
C ALA A 242 -0.45 7.61 -12.86
N THR A 243 -0.31 8.18 -11.66
CA THR A 243 -1.34 8.99 -11.02
C THR A 243 -1.03 10.50 -11.02
N ASP A 244 0.08 10.93 -11.63
CA ASP A 244 0.50 12.33 -11.60
C ASP A 244 -0.43 13.22 -12.43
N THR A 245 -1.15 14.10 -11.76
CA THR A 245 -2.11 15.05 -12.36
C THR A 245 -1.46 16.33 -12.89
N ARG A 246 -0.12 16.49 -12.74
CA ARG A 246 0.59 17.71 -13.09
C ARG A 246 1.08 17.67 -14.55
N SER A 247 0.92 18.79 -15.26
CA SER A 247 1.67 19.01 -16.50
C SER A 247 3.18 19.21 -16.20
N PRO A 248 4.07 19.12 -17.22
CA PRO A 248 5.49 19.42 -17.05
C PRO A 248 5.75 20.81 -16.46
N GLU A 249 4.94 21.82 -16.83
CA GLU A 249 5.06 23.18 -16.30
C GLU A 249 4.75 23.25 -14.82
N LEU A 250 3.69 22.54 -14.36
CA LEU A 250 3.34 22.49 -12.95
C LEU A 250 4.39 21.74 -12.13
N ARG A 251 4.99 20.69 -12.68
CA ARG A 251 6.15 20.01 -12.07
C ARG A 251 7.33 20.97 -11.91
N ASN A 252 7.67 21.71 -12.95
CA ASN A 252 8.76 22.69 -12.95
C ASN A 252 8.49 23.86 -11.98
N GLN A 253 7.23 24.19 -11.69
CA GLN A 253 6.83 25.19 -10.70
C GLN A 253 6.83 24.65 -9.26
N GLY A 254 7.18 23.38 -9.05
CA GLY A 254 7.21 22.77 -7.73
C GLY A 254 5.84 22.46 -7.13
N VAL A 255 4.78 22.32 -7.97
CA VAL A 255 3.47 21.87 -7.50
C VAL A 255 3.60 20.43 -7.01
N ARG A 256 3.03 20.14 -5.83
CA ARG A 256 3.10 18.82 -5.20
C ARG A 256 2.38 17.76 -6.04
N PRO A 257 2.95 16.57 -6.20
CA PRO A 257 2.28 15.44 -6.86
C PRO A 257 1.20 14.85 -5.94
N PRO A 258 0.17 14.21 -6.49
CA PRO A 258 -0.88 13.56 -5.70
C PRO A 258 -0.37 12.34 -4.90
N VAL A 259 0.74 11.74 -5.33
CA VAL A 259 1.48 10.71 -4.59
C VAL A 259 2.81 11.29 -4.16
N PHE A 260 3.09 11.28 -2.86
CA PHE A 260 4.36 11.80 -2.33
C PHE A 260 4.65 11.25 -0.94
N PHE A 261 5.91 11.34 -0.55
CA PHE A 261 6.39 10.87 0.74
C PHE A 261 5.89 11.75 1.89
N GLY A 262 5.86 13.04 1.68
CA GLY A 262 5.53 14.10 2.64
C GLY A 262 6.61 15.19 2.60
N ASP A 263 6.46 16.23 3.43
CA ASP A 263 7.43 17.32 3.49
C ASP A 263 8.20 17.33 4.81
N ASN A 264 7.57 16.93 5.92
CA ASN A 264 8.14 17.05 7.25
C ASN A 264 7.61 16.00 8.21
N TRP A 265 8.32 15.80 9.31
CA TRP A 265 7.79 15.13 10.49
C TRP A 265 6.59 15.91 11.03
N ILE A 266 5.53 15.20 11.41
CA ILE A 266 4.29 15.81 11.89
C ILE A 266 4.25 15.93 13.41
N THR A 267 3.41 16.83 13.91
CA THR A 267 3.09 17.01 15.33
C THR A 267 1.68 16.57 15.69
N SER A 268 0.80 16.48 14.68
CA SER A 268 -0.60 16.07 14.81
C SER A 268 -1.08 15.43 13.51
N ILE A 269 -2.10 14.57 13.58
CA ILE A 269 -2.83 14.12 12.39
C ILE A 269 -3.44 15.29 11.61
N PHE A 270 -3.77 16.38 12.31
CA PHE A 270 -4.33 17.60 11.71
C PHE A 270 -3.39 18.16 10.63
N ASP A 271 -2.08 18.14 10.85
CA ASP A 271 -1.07 18.67 9.90
C ASP A 271 -1.25 18.03 8.51
N LEU A 272 -1.53 16.72 8.45
CA LEU A 272 -1.72 15.98 7.20
C LEU A 272 -3.03 16.33 6.50
N PHE A 273 -4.13 16.49 7.24
CA PHE A 273 -5.42 16.86 6.66
C PHE A 273 -5.43 18.34 6.22
N GLU A 274 -4.83 19.22 6.99
CA GLU A 274 -4.68 20.64 6.62
C GLU A 274 -3.84 20.79 5.36
N GLU A 275 -2.72 20.06 5.27
CA GLU A 275 -1.88 20.02 4.08
C GLU A 275 -2.67 19.53 2.85
N ASN A 276 -3.45 18.44 3.01
CA ASN A 276 -4.30 17.94 1.93
C ASN A 276 -5.29 18.99 1.44
N VAL A 277 -6.01 19.67 2.34
CA VAL A 277 -7.01 20.69 2.00
C VAL A 277 -6.37 21.93 1.39
N SER A 278 -5.16 22.27 1.81
CA SER A 278 -4.47 23.50 1.39
C SER A 278 -3.79 23.40 0.03
N PHE A 279 -3.23 22.22 -0.30
CA PHE A 279 -2.33 22.09 -1.45
C PHE A 279 -2.88 21.24 -2.60
N PHE A 280 -3.92 20.42 -2.37
CA PHE A 280 -4.42 19.52 -3.41
C PHE A 280 -5.79 19.93 -3.92
N PRO A 281 -6.01 19.89 -5.25
CA PRO A 281 -7.32 20.13 -5.83
C PRO A 281 -8.27 18.95 -5.54
N ALA A 282 -9.56 19.25 -5.36
CA ALA A 282 -10.58 18.22 -5.26
C ALA A 282 -10.82 17.56 -6.62
N LEU A 283 -10.47 16.28 -6.75
CA LEU A 283 -10.73 15.50 -7.97
C LEU A 283 -12.19 15.06 -8.05
N LEU A 284 -12.76 14.63 -6.94
CA LEU A 284 -14.14 14.13 -6.82
C LEU A 284 -14.96 15.03 -5.88
N PRO A 285 -15.44 16.20 -6.33
CA PRO A 285 -16.11 17.19 -5.48
C PRO A 285 -17.59 16.88 -5.25
N GLU A 286 -17.91 15.74 -4.66
CA GLU A 286 -19.25 15.35 -4.26
C GLU A 286 -19.55 15.79 -2.83
N CYS A 287 -20.75 16.38 -2.61
CA CYS A 287 -21.19 16.83 -1.29
C CYS A 287 -22.37 15.99 -0.79
N THR A 288 -22.30 15.62 0.47
CA THR A 288 -23.43 15.02 1.20
C THR A 288 -24.33 16.12 1.78
N ASP A 289 -25.45 15.71 2.39
CA ASP A 289 -26.35 16.62 3.10
C ASP A 289 -25.98 16.80 4.59
N GLU A 290 -24.96 16.07 5.08
CA GLU A 290 -24.50 16.20 6.47
C GLU A 290 -24.02 17.64 6.74
N ASP A 291 -24.48 18.25 7.82
CA ASP A 291 -23.90 19.46 8.39
C ASP A 291 -23.03 19.08 9.59
N PRO A 292 -21.69 19.08 9.44
CA PRO A 292 -20.79 18.55 10.45
C PRO A 292 -20.82 19.37 11.77
N GLU A 293 -21.04 20.68 11.69
CA GLU A 293 -21.17 21.56 12.87
C GLU A 293 -22.47 21.25 13.63
N ALA A 294 -23.59 21.06 12.91
CA ALA A 294 -24.87 20.72 13.51
C ALA A 294 -24.84 19.33 14.17
N GLU A 295 -24.18 18.36 13.54
CA GLU A 295 -23.97 17.03 14.13
C GLU A 295 -23.17 17.12 15.43
N LEU A 296 -22.05 17.84 15.42
CA LEU A 296 -21.21 18.03 16.60
C LEU A 296 -21.94 18.76 17.72
N ALA A 297 -22.66 19.84 17.41
CA ALA A 297 -23.46 20.61 18.36
C ALA A 297 -24.60 19.79 18.98
N ALA A 298 -25.16 18.84 18.24
CA ALA A 298 -26.16 17.89 18.73
C ALA A 298 -25.57 16.72 19.54
N GLY A 299 -24.26 16.67 19.74
CA GLY A 299 -23.55 15.61 20.46
C GLY A 299 -23.39 14.32 19.65
N ARG A 300 -23.64 14.35 18.34
CA ARG A 300 -23.40 13.21 17.44
C ARG A 300 -22.01 13.30 16.80
N THR A 301 -21.52 12.19 16.35
CA THR A 301 -20.22 12.11 15.65
C THR A 301 -20.39 12.43 14.17
N PRO A 302 -19.82 13.54 13.66
CA PRO A 302 -19.84 13.86 12.23
C PRO A 302 -19.03 12.81 11.45
N ARG A 303 -19.52 12.42 10.27
CA ARG A 303 -18.79 11.51 9.36
C ARG A 303 -17.68 12.20 8.59
N LEU A 304 -17.77 13.53 8.42
CA LEU A 304 -16.79 14.36 7.69
C LEU A 304 -16.51 13.84 6.28
N GLN A 305 -17.56 13.42 5.58
CA GLN A 305 -17.44 12.64 4.35
C GLN A 305 -16.67 13.36 3.25
N GLU A 306 -16.84 14.69 3.12
CA GLU A 306 -16.09 15.47 2.15
C GLU A 306 -14.59 15.53 2.46
N LEU A 307 -14.21 15.59 3.73
CA LEU A 307 -12.81 15.52 4.15
C LEU A 307 -12.21 14.13 3.90
N ARG A 308 -12.98 13.07 4.17
CA ARG A 308 -12.59 11.69 3.89
C ARG A 308 -12.43 11.44 2.39
N LEU A 309 -13.40 11.88 1.58
CA LEU A 309 -13.36 11.76 0.13
C LEU A 309 -12.16 12.50 -0.47
N HIS A 310 -11.88 13.71 0.04
CA HIS A 310 -10.70 14.47 -0.38
C HIS A 310 -9.40 13.73 -0.05
N ASN A 311 -9.25 13.26 1.18
CA ASN A 311 -8.10 12.44 1.62
C ASN A 311 -7.94 11.17 0.77
N GLY A 312 -9.03 10.56 0.34
CA GLY A 312 -9.04 9.34 -0.50
C GLY A 312 -8.55 9.55 -1.94
N THR A 313 -8.33 10.80 -2.37
CA THR A 313 -7.77 11.13 -3.71
C THR A 313 -6.33 11.65 -3.63
N ILE A 314 -5.72 11.60 -2.46
CA ILE A 314 -4.33 12.00 -2.21
C ILE A 314 -3.60 10.78 -1.65
N TYR A 315 -2.58 10.34 -2.34
CA TYR A 315 -1.95 9.07 -2.05
C TYR A 315 -0.65 9.28 -1.26
N ARG A 316 -0.74 9.04 0.06
CA ARG A 316 0.42 8.99 0.95
C ARG A 316 0.80 7.53 1.23
N TRP A 317 2.08 7.24 1.34
CA TRP A 317 2.58 5.90 1.67
C TRP A 317 2.19 5.45 3.09
N ASN A 318 2.08 6.41 4.02
CA ASN A 318 1.39 6.25 5.30
C ASN A 318 0.22 7.23 5.32
N ARG A 319 -0.98 6.75 5.02
CA ARG A 319 -2.18 7.57 4.89
C ARG A 319 -2.83 7.77 6.26
N PRO A 320 -3.17 9.03 6.65
CA PRO A 320 -3.99 9.27 7.83
C PRO A 320 -5.44 8.90 7.52
N ILE A 321 -6.09 8.16 8.41
CA ILE A 321 -7.50 7.81 8.28
C ILE A 321 -8.27 8.33 9.48
N TYR A 322 -9.34 9.07 9.21
CA TYR A 322 -10.46 9.30 10.09
C TYR A 322 -11.64 8.46 9.63
N ASP A 323 -12.27 7.74 10.54
CA ASP A 323 -13.46 6.97 10.22
C ASP A 323 -14.42 6.87 11.43
N VAL A 324 -15.67 6.49 11.17
CA VAL A 324 -16.71 6.35 12.19
C VAL A 324 -17.39 5.00 12.06
N VAL A 325 -17.26 4.17 13.10
CA VAL A 325 -17.92 2.86 13.19
C VAL A 325 -18.83 2.86 14.41
N ASP A 326 -20.09 2.50 14.25
CA ASP A 326 -21.11 2.47 15.29
C ASP A 326 -21.22 3.79 16.08
N GLY A 327 -21.07 4.94 15.37
CA GLY A 327 -21.10 6.27 15.95
C GLY A 327 -19.84 6.67 16.73
N LYS A 328 -18.82 5.83 16.77
CA LYS A 328 -17.53 6.11 17.43
C LYS A 328 -16.48 6.50 16.42
N PRO A 329 -15.90 7.71 16.53
CA PRO A 329 -14.82 8.14 15.66
C PRO A 329 -13.52 7.50 16.08
N HIS A 330 -12.70 7.10 15.12
CA HIS A 330 -11.37 6.55 15.37
C HIS A 330 -10.36 7.02 14.31
N LEU A 331 -9.09 6.95 14.65
CA LEU A 331 -7.97 7.30 13.79
C LEU A 331 -7.13 6.06 13.49
N ARG A 332 -6.59 5.97 12.27
CA ARG A 332 -5.68 4.91 11.84
C ARG A 332 -4.50 5.48 11.07
N VAL A 333 -3.35 4.87 11.23
CA VAL A 333 -2.25 4.94 10.26
C VAL A 333 -2.43 3.77 9.30
N GLU A 334 -2.52 4.05 8.02
CA GLU A 334 -2.60 3.06 6.95
C GLU A 334 -1.27 3.04 6.19
N ASN A 335 -0.49 1.99 6.37
CA ASN A 335 0.78 1.77 5.69
C ASN A 335 0.54 1.02 4.37
N ARG A 336 0.88 1.64 3.24
CA ARG A 336 0.58 1.18 1.87
C ARG A 336 1.83 0.83 1.06
N VAL A 337 2.99 0.76 1.70
CA VAL A 337 4.28 0.63 0.99
C VAL A 337 4.55 -0.78 0.48
N LEU A 338 4.06 -1.80 1.18
CA LEU A 338 4.38 -3.19 0.88
C LEU A 338 3.61 -3.70 -0.35
N PRO A 339 4.28 -4.46 -1.24
CA PRO A 339 3.61 -5.19 -2.31
C PRO A 339 2.79 -6.36 -1.78
N ALA A 340 1.84 -6.87 -2.57
CA ALA A 340 1.19 -8.14 -2.32
C ALA A 340 2.18 -9.32 -2.36
N GLY A 341 2.05 -10.26 -1.45
CA GLY A 341 2.82 -11.50 -1.40
C GLY A 341 4.24 -11.40 -0.79
N PRO A 342 5.13 -12.36 -1.05
CA PRO A 342 4.93 -13.54 -1.90
C PRO A 342 3.96 -14.60 -1.35
N THR A 343 3.97 -14.85 -0.03
CA THR A 343 3.06 -15.79 0.65
C THR A 343 2.30 -15.11 1.77
N VAL A 344 1.31 -15.77 2.32
CA VAL A 344 0.62 -15.29 3.52
C VAL A 344 1.58 -15.23 4.70
N ALA A 345 2.44 -16.25 4.88
CA ALA A 345 3.47 -16.25 5.93
C ALA A 345 4.42 -15.05 5.80
N ASP A 346 4.85 -14.71 4.57
CA ASP A 346 5.70 -13.54 4.31
C ASP A 346 4.97 -12.23 4.62
N THR A 347 3.71 -12.13 4.26
CA THR A 347 2.86 -10.95 4.51
C THR A 347 2.68 -10.71 6.01
N ILE A 348 2.36 -11.76 6.76
CA ILE A 348 2.17 -11.67 8.21
C ILE A 348 3.49 -11.40 8.94
N ALA A 349 4.61 -11.98 8.47
CA ALA A 349 5.94 -11.66 9.01
C ALA A 349 6.29 -10.16 8.81
N ASN A 350 6.00 -9.60 7.62
CA ASN A 350 6.17 -8.17 7.36
C ASN A 350 5.31 -7.32 8.29
N ALA A 351 4.04 -7.70 8.51
CA ALA A 351 3.12 -7.01 9.41
C ALA A 351 3.61 -7.05 10.87
N ALA A 352 4.05 -8.22 11.36
CA ALA A 352 4.58 -8.40 12.70
C ALA A 352 5.83 -7.52 12.92
N PHE A 353 6.78 -7.54 11.98
CA PHE A 353 7.97 -6.68 12.02
C PHE A 353 7.58 -5.20 12.08
N TYR A 354 6.69 -4.75 11.19
CA TYR A 354 6.25 -3.37 11.12
C TYR A 354 5.59 -2.90 12.41
N TYR A 355 4.57 -3.62 12.91
CA TYR A 355 3.86 -3.22 14.11
C TYR A 355 4.75 -3.22 15.36
N GLY A 356 5.63 -4.22 15.46
CA GLY A 356 6.56 -4.30 16.59
C GLY A 356 7.61 -3.19 16.58
N ALA A 357 8.28 -2.95 15.46
CA ALA A 357 9.29 -1.90 15.34
C ALA A 357 8.67 -0.50 15.52
N MET A 358 7.49 -0.26 14.93
CA MET A 358 6.78 1.01 15.05
C MET A 358 6.39 1.32 16.50
N GLU A 359 5.91 0.32 17.26
CA GLU A 359 5.56 0.48 18.69
C GLU A 359 6.73 1.04 19.49
N MET A 360 7.93 0.49 19.29
CA MET A 360 9.11 0.91 20.05
C MET A 360 9.67 2.24 19.57
N LEU A 361 9.75 2.46 18.25
CA LEU A 361 10.20 3.73 17.71
C LEU A 361 9.28 4.88 18.12
N ALA A 362 7.96 4.68 18.13
CA ALA A 362 6.99 5.69 18.57
C ALA A 362 7.12 6.02 20.07
N ALA A 363 7.59 5.07 20.89
CA ALA A 363 7.72 5.20 22.33
C ALA A 363 9.12 5.65 22.81
N GLU A 364 10.05 5.97 21.91
CA GLU A 364 11.39 6.42 22.29
C GLU A 364 11.36 7.76 23.05
N ASP A 365 12.04 7.85 24.19
CA ASP A 365 12.23 9.12 24.94
C ASP A 365 12.93 10.20 24.11
N ARG A 366 13.82 9.79 23.21
CA ARG A 366 14.51 10.64 22.22
C ARG A 366 14.23 10.13 20.83
N PRO A 367 13.10 10.48 20.26
CA PRO A 367 12.63 9.91 19.03
C PRO A 367 13.65 10.00 17.88
N THR A 368 13.82 8.91 17.15
CA THR A 368 14.78 8.81 16.05
C THR A 368 14.53 9.88 14.98
N TRP A 369 13.26 10.21 14.68
CA TRP A 369 12.93 11.26 13.71
C TRP A 369 13.39 12.66 14.14
N THR A 370 13.64 12.94 15.42
CA THR A 370 14.21 14.23 15.85
C THR A 370 15.70 14.38 15.55
N ARG A 371 16.35 13.27 15.18
CA ARG A 371 17.80 13.19 14.87
C ARG A 371 18.06 12.81 13.41
N MET A 372 17.01 12.68 12.60
CA MET A 372 17.07 12.32 11.20
C MET A 372 16.30 13.35 10.39
N SER A 373 16.88 13.87 9.32
CA SER A 373 16.15 14.75 8.41
C SER A 373 15.05 13.96 7.69
N PHE A 374 13.95 14.63 7.37
CA PHE A 374 12.86 14.00 6.61
C PHE A 374 13.34 13.54 5.22
N ALA A 375 14.21 14.34 4.58
CA ALA A 375 14.85 13.98 3.31
C ALA A 375 15.68 12.69 3.40
N ALA A 376 16.39 12.44 4.51
CA ALA A 376 17.12 11.19 4.68
C ALA A 376 16.19 9.97 4.81
N ALA A 377 15.00 10.14 5.39
CA ALA A 377 13.99 9.08 5.41
C ALA A 377 13.42 8.82 3.99
N GLU A 378 13.21 9.87 3.20
CA GLU A 378 12.80 9.76 1.80
C GLU A 378 13.88 9.13 0.91
N GLU A 379 15.16 9.46 1.13
CA GLU A 379 16.28 8.78 0.48
C GLU A 379 16.32 7.29 0.82
N ASN A 380 16.10 6.90 2.08
CA ASN A 380 16.00 5.50 2.48
C ASN A 380 14.81 4.79 1.81
N PHE A 381 13.67 5.46 1.71
CA PHE A 381 12.49 4.95 1.01
C PHE A 381 12.81 4.66 -0.46
N THR A 382 13.41 5.62 -1.15
CA THR A 382 13.80 5.48 -2.56
C THR A 382 14.86 4.39 -2.75
N ALA A 383 15.87 4.33 -1.87
CA ALA A 383 16.88 3.28 -1.90
C ALA A 383 16.27 1.89 -1.68
N GLY A 384 15.39 1.74 -0.70
CA GLY A 384 14.68 0.48 -0.44
C GLY A 384 13.86 0.00 -1.63
N ALA A 385 13.14 0.92 -2.31
CA ALA A 385 12.35 0.61 -3.49
C ALA A 385 13.22 0.25 -4.70
N ARG A 386 14.24 1.06 -4.98
CA ARG A 386 15.06 0.91 -6.17
C ARG A 386 16.02 -0.27 -6.07
N ASP A 387 16.75 -0.36 -4.97
CA ASP A 387 17.87 -1.27 -4.83
C ASP A 387 17.52 -2.55 -4.06
N GLY A 388 16.37 -2.59 -3.35
CA GLY A 388 15.88 -3.77 -2.62
C GLY A 388 16.94 -4.35 -1.68
N VAL A 389 17.33 -5.61 -1.91
CA VAL A 389 18.33 -6.31 -1.07
C VAL A 389 19.76 -5.76 -1.21
N GLU A 390 20.02 -4.82 -2.11
CA GLU A 390 21.30 -4.11 -2.27
C GLU A 390 21.28 -2.72 -1.62
N ALA A 391 20.16 -2.30 -1.02
CA ALA A 391 20.00 -0.96 -0.48
C ALA A 391 20.95 -0.65 0.68
N THR A 392 21.42 0.60 0.72
CA THR A 392 22.14 1.19 1.82
C THR A 392 21.31 2.34 2.37
N MET A 393 21.21 2.46 3.68
CA MET A 393 20.33 3.41 4.36
C MET A 393 21.09 4.24 5.37
N TYR A 394 20.71 5.49 5.54
CA TYR A 394 21.19 6.30 6.64
C TYR A 394 20.33 6.06 7.89
N TRP A 395 20.99 5.86 9.03
CA TRP A 395 20.30 5.76 10.32
C TRP A 395 21.09 6.48 11.44
N PRO A 396 20.43 7.30 12.29
CA PRO A 396 21.11 8.00 13.37
C PRO A 396 21.84 7.04 14.32
N GLY A 397 23.13 7.30 14.56
CA GLY A 397 23.96 6.44 15.38
C GLY A 397 24.67 5.30 14.64
N TYR A 398 24.22 4.96 13.43
CA TYR A 398 24.84 3.95 12.56
C TYR A 398 25.53 4.57 11.34
N GLY A 399 25.09 5.77 10.92
CA GLY A 399 25.51 6.37 9.65
C GLY A 399 24.90 5.68 8.45
N SER A 400 25.65 5.61 7.34
CA SER A 400 25.26 4.85 6.15
C SER A 400 25.57 3.36 6.37
N VAL A 401 24.57 2.51 6.35
CA VAL A 401 24.65 1.08 6.71
C VAL A 401 23.82 0.24 5.73
N PRO A 402 24.25 -0.98 5.34
CA PRO A 402 23.41 -1.91 4.60
C PRO A 402 22.09 -2.18 5.34
N TRP A 403 20.98 -2.25 4.58
CA TRP A 403 19.64 -2.41 5.15
C TRP A 403 19.51 -3.65 6.04
N ASP A 404 20.11 -4.77 5.63
CA ASP A 404 20.08 -6.03 6.36
C ASP A 404 20.83 -5.93 7.71
N GLU A 405 21.95 -5.21 7.75
CA GLU A 405 22.66 -4.93 8.98
C GLU A 405 21.82 -4.02 9.92
N LEU A 406 21.15 -2.98 9.37
CA LEU A 406 20.24 -2.13 10.12
C LEU A 406 19.08 -2.94 10.73
N VAL A 407 18.46 -3.80 9.93
CA VAL A 407 17.36 -4.63 10.39
C VAL A 407 17.83 -5.59 11.46
N LEU A 408 18.88 -6.39 11.20
CA LEU A 408 19.35 -7.42 12.13
C LEU A 408 19.85 -6.86 13.47
N ARG A 409 20.57 -5.73 13.44
CA ARG A 409 21.23 -5.18 14.65
C ARG A 409 20.35 -4.24 15.45
N HIS A 410 19.37 -3.62 14.82
CA HIS A 410 18.58 -2.57 15.46
C HIS A 410 17.07 -2.80 15.36
N LEU A 411 16.51 -2.90 14.18
CA LEU A 411 15.05 -2.89 14.02
C LEU A 411 14.39 -4.22 14.43
N LEU A 412 15.06 -5.36 14.21
CA LEU A 412 14.52 -6.67 14.57
C LEU A 412 14.42 -6.87 16.09
N PRO A 413 15.45 -6.51 16.91
CA PRO A 413 15.31 -6.47 18.36
C PRO A 413 14.19 -5.53 18.85
N LEU A 414 14.05 -4.34 18.26
CA LEU A 414 12.95 -3.43 18.58
C LEU A 414 11.59 -4.06 18.23
N ALA A 415 11.48 -4.73 17.08
CA ALA A 415 10.25 -5.40 16.70
C ALA A 415 9.85 -6.48 17.71
N ALA A 416 10.80 -7.29 18.20
CA ALA A 416 10.55 -8.30 19.22
C ALA A 416 10.06 -7.68 20.54
N GLU A 417 10.70 -6.61 20.98
CA GLU A 417 10.32 -5.87 22.20
C GLU A 417 8.91 -5.25 22.06
N GLY A 418 8.62 -4.62 20.91
CA GLY A 418 7.32 -3.99 20.66
C GLY A 418 6.18 -5.00 20.60
N LEU A 419 6.38 -6.16 19.97
CA LEU A 419 5.41 -7.25 19.98
C LEU A 419 5.17 -7.80 21.40
N THR A 420 6.25 -7.91 22.21
CA THR A 420 6.14 -8.29 23.62
C THR A 420 5.33 -7.26 24.40
N ARG A 421 5.56 -5.97 24.19
CA ARG A 421 4.78 -4.87 24.80
C ARG A 421 3.31 -4.93 24.41
N ARG A 422 3.00 -5.34 23.18
CA ARG A 422 1.63 -5.60 22.69
C ARG A 422 1.06 -6.92 23.16
N LYS A 423 1.75 -7.65 24.05
CA LYS A 423 1.34 -8.92 24.64
C LYS A 423 1.12 -10.04 23.62
N VAL A 424 1.84 -10.01 22.52
CA VAL A 424 1.92 -11.12 21.56
C VAL A 424 2.67 -12.26 22.22
N SER A 425 2.25 -13.51 22.00
CA SER A 425 2.94 -14.68 22.58
C SER A 425 4.31 -14.91 21.97
N GLN A 426 5.24 -15.43 22.76
CA GLN A 426 6.63 -15.62 22.36
C GLN A 426 6.77 -16.51 21.12
N ASP A 427 5.97 -17.58 21.04
CA ASP A 427 5.97 -18.49 19.89
C ASP A 427 5.62 -17.78 18.58
N VAL A 428 4.69 -16.83 18.62
CA VAL A 428 4.32 -15.97 17.46
C VAL A 428 5.47 -15.05 17.09
N ILE A 429 6.08 -14.41 18.09
CA ILE A 429 7.21 -13.48 17.90
C ILE A 429 8.38 -14.24 17.25
N ASP A 430 8.75 -15.36 17.80
CA ASP A 430 9.88 -16.17 17.32
C ASP A 430 9.61 -16.66 15.90
N HIS A 431 8.40 -17.16 15.61
CA HIS A 431 8.04 -17.68 14.30
C HIS A 431 8.18 -16.63 13.19
N TYR A 432 7.54 -15.47 13.33
CA TYR A 432 7.53 -14.49 12.25
C TYR A 432 8.85 -13.70 12.17
N LEU A 433 9.47 -13.37 13.28
CA LEU A 433 10.74 -12.65 13.25
C LEU A 433 11.90 -13.51 12.78
N GLN A 434 11.84 -14.86 12.91
CA GLN A 434 12.80 -15.76 12.26
C GLN A 434 12.70 -15.70 10.73
N ILE A 435 11.51 -15.54 10.16
CA ILE A 435 11.34 -15.33 8.71
C ILE A 435 12.06 -14.05 8.27
N ILE A 436 11.88 -12.96 9.01
CA ILE A 436 12.54 -11.69 8.74
C ILE A 436 14.08 -11.83 8.85
N GLU A 437 14.54 -12.44 9.92
CA GLU A 437 15.96 -12.70 10.15
C GLU A 437 16.59 -13.52 9.01
N ALA A 438 15.92 -14.57 8.58
CA ALA A 438 16.39 -15.43 7.50
C ALA A 438 16.46 -14.70 6.16
N ARG A 439 15.45 -13.86 5.83
CA ARG A 439 15.49 -13.00 4.63
C ARG A 439 16.67 -12.04 4.65
N CYS A 440 16.96 -11.42 5.79
CA CYS A 440 18.12 -10.55 5.92
C CYS A 440 19.43 -11.32 5.72
N LYS A 441 19.60 -12.45 6.40
CA LYS A 441 20.83 -13.27 6.30
C LYS A 441 21.08 -13.82 4.90
N LEU A 442 20.02 -14.18 4.18
CA LEU A 442 20.10 -14.72 2.82
C LEU A 442 19.97 -13.64 1.74
N ARG A 443 19.65 -12.39 2.12
CA ARG A 443 19.36 -11.26 1.22
C ARG A 443 18.39 -11.69 0.11
N ARG A 444 17.27 -12.33 0.51
CA ARG A 444 16.30 -12.94 -0.39
C ARG A 444 14.88 -12.50 -0.05
N ASN A 445 14.31 -11.63 -0.87
CA ASN A 445 12.90 -11.25 -0.90
C ASN A 445 12.25 -11.72 -2.22
N GLY A 446 10.98 -11.39 -2.44
CA GLY A 446 10.27 -11.78 -3.66
C GLY A 446 10.92 -11.27 -4.94
N ALA A 447 11.38 -10.02 -4.96
CA ALA A 447 12.05 -9.44 -6.12
C ALA A 447 13.38 -10.13 -6.45
N ALA A 448 14.21 -10.37 -5.42
CA ALA A 448 15.49 -11.06 -5.60
C ALA A 448 15.29 -12.48 -6.13
N TRP A 449 14.28 -13.22 -5.63
CA TRP A 449 13.96 -14.54 -6.13
C TRP A 449 13.46 -14.52 -7.57
N GLN A 450 12.56 -13.59 -7.93
CA GLN A 450 12.05 -13.44 -9.29
C GLN A 450 13.19 -13.17 -10.28
N VAL A 451 14.08 -12.21 -9.96
CA VAL A 451 15.23 -11.86 -10.79
C VAL A 451 16.17 -13.05 -10.98
N ALA A 452 16.57 -13.70 -9.89
CA ALA A 452 17.49 -14.84 -9.97
C ALA A 452 16.87 -16.02 -10.75
N THR A 453 15.55 -16.23 -10.64
CA THR A 453 14.83 -17.27 -11.38
C THR A 453 14.81 -16.97 -12.88
N VAL A 454 14.50 -15.74 -13.29
CA VAL A 454 14.49 -15.34 -14.69
C VAL A 454 15.90 -15.44 -15.28
N GLU A 455 16.93 -14.93 -14.59
CA GLU A 455 18.33 -15.04 -15.02
C GLU A 455 18.78 -16.50 -15.19
N ALA A 456 18.38 -17.41 -14.30
CA ALA A 456 18.68 -18.83 -14.41
C ALA A 456 17.99 -19.49 -15.63
N LEU A 457 16.75 -19.11 -15.94
CA LEU A 457 16.00 -19.60 -17.10
C LEU A 457 16.57 -19.08 -18.42
N GLU A 458 16.92 -17.79 -18.47
CA GLU A 458 17.58 -17.17 -19.64
C GLU A 458 18.97 -17.74 -19.87
N GLY A 459 19.74 -18.01 -18.83
CA GLY A 459 21.04 -18.67 -18.90
C GLY A 459 20.99 -20.07 -19.53
N ARG A 460 19.78 -20.68 -19.59
CA ARG A 460 19.52 -21.98 -20.29
C ARG A 460 18.98 -21.79 -21.71
N GLY A 461 18.97 -20.58 -22.22
CA GLY A 461 18.54 -20.25 -23.58
C GLY A 461 17.05 -19.95 -23.71
N MET A 462 16.31 -19.80 -22.61
CA MET A 462 14.92 -19.33 -22.67
C MET A 462 14.90 -17.85 -23.03
N ASN A 463 13.99 -17.42 -23.89
CA ASN A 463 13.80 -15.98 -24.12
C ASN A 463 13.09 -15.34 -22.92
N ARG A 464 13.18 -14.00 -22.79
CA ARG A 464 12.62 -13.22 -21.68
C ARG A 464 11.14 -13.52 -21.43
N GLU A 465 10.32 -13.52 -22.47
CA GLU A 465 8.90 -13.75 -22.37
C GLU A 465 8.60 -15.12 -21.76
N SER A 466 9.19 -16.17 -22.33
CA SER A 466 9.03 -17.55 -21.81
C SER A 466 9.59 -17.71 -20.40
N ALA A 467 10.69 -17.01 -20.07
CA ALA A 467 11.28 -17.03 -18.73
C ALA A 467 10.36 -16.37 -17.70
N LEU A 468 9.70 -15.26 -18.02
CA LEU A 468 8.74 -14.61 -17.15
C LEU A 468 7.48 -15.47 -16.92
N HIS A 469 6.96 -16.12 -17.96
CA HIS A 469 5.85 -17.06 -17.81
C HIS A 469 6.23 -18.25 -16.93
N LYS A 470 7.40 -18.86 -17.16
CA LYS A 470 7.86 -19.99 -16.34
C LYS A 470 8.17 -19.59 -14.91
N MET A 471 8.75 -18.41 -14.70
CA MET A 471 8.97 -17.86 -13.37
C MET A 471 7.64 -17.67 -12.63
N LEU A 472 6.60 -17.11 -13.29
CA LEU A 472 5.28 -16.93 -12.68
C LEU A 472 4.63 -18.28 -12.32
N GLU A 473 4.72 -19.29 -13.18
CA GLU A 473 4.25 -20.64 -12.88
C GLU A 473 4.88 -21.19 -11.61
N LEU A 474 6.23 -21.13 -11.50
CA LEU A 474 6.97 -21.54 -10.31
C LEU A 474 6.62 -20.70 -9.08
N TYR A 475 6.41 -19.40 -9.27
CA TYR A 475 6.00 -18.48 -8.21
C TYR A 475 4.64 -18.87 -7.63
N LEU A 476 3.64 -19.12 -8.45
CA LEU A 476 2.30 -19.54 -8.04
C LEU A 476 2.33 -20.86 -7.27
N GLU A 477 3.09 -21.84 -7.75
CA GLU A 477 3.29 -23.11 -7.05
C GLU A 477 3.87 -22.90 -5.64
N ARG A 478 4.90 -22.04 -5.52
CA ARG A 478 5.53 -21.71 -4.24
C ARG A 478 4.64 -20.87 -3.33
N MET A 479 3.91 -19.92 -3.90
CA MET A 479 2.94 -19.09 -3.19
C MET A 479 1.88 -19.95 -2.48
N HIS A 480 1.31 -20.94 -3.18
CA HIS A 480 0.32 -21.86 -2.61
C HIS A 480 0.88 -22.80 -1.54
N SER A 481 2.19 -23.11 -1.58
CA SER A 481 2.82 -23.89 -0.51
C SER A 481 2.83 -23.15 0.83
N ASN A 482 2.73 -21.84 0.81
CA ASN A 482 2.91 -20.91 1.93
C ASN A 482 4.28 -20.99 2.63
N GLU A 483 5.25 -21.65 2.02
CA GLU A 483 6.63 -21.63 2.51
C GLU A 483 7.24 -20.24 2.29
N PRO A 484 7.88 -19.63 3.30
CA PRO A 484 8.44 -18.28 3.16
C PRO A 484 9.46 -18.19 2.02
N VAL A 485 9.46 -17.06 1.30
CA VAL A 485 10.24 -16.86 0.06
C VAL A 485 11.75 -17.12 0.20
N HIS A 486 12.30 -16.93 1.38
CA HIS A 486 13.73 -17.20 1.61
C HIS A 486 14.10 -18.70 1.50
N THR A 487 13.11 -19.59 1.60
CA THR A 487 13.29 -21.05 1.44
C THR A 487 13.11 -21.54 0.00
N TRP A 488 12.66 -20.67 -0.91
CA TRP A 488 12.35 -21.06 -2.27
C TRP A 488 13.62 -21.37 -3.08
N ASP A 489 13.72 -22.58 -3.62
CA ASP A 489 14.81 -22.96 -4.49
C ASP A 489 14.74 -22.23 -5.83
N LEU A 490 15.91 -22.01 -6.42
CA LEU A 490 16.01 -21.59 -7.82
C LEU A 490 15.83 -22.81 -8.73
N PRO A 491 15.31 -22.63 -9.93
CA PRO A 491 15.18 -23.74 -10.87
C PRO A 491 16.54 -24.38 -11.13
N ALA A 492 16.60 -25.74 -11.06
CA ALA A 492 17.82 -26.54 -11.18
C ALA A 492 18.40 -26.51 -12.60
#